data_6c678ac26c6bdd61806925a12acca1fa
#
_entry.id   6c678ac26c6bdd61806925a12acca1fa
#
_cell.length_a   1.000
_cell.length_b   1.000
_cell.length_c   1.000
_cell.angle_alpha   90.00
_cell.angle_beta   90.00
_cell.angle_gamma   90.00
#
_symmetry.space_group_name_H-M   'P 1'
#
loop_
_entity.id
_entity.type
_entity.pdbx_description
1 polymer ?
#
loop_
_entity_poly.entity_id
_entity_poly.type
_entity_poly.pdbx_seq_one_letter_code
_entity_poly.pdbx_strand_id
1 'polypeptide(L)'
;MDKYYYRPLEEEDFTEYLHLQEEALQNSPELFGSDYVSYQSISLLNKEQLFEQFLNYPYNFLLACYNEQNKAIGMIGFSSKKDKSHIRHKADIWGLYVKPEYRTKNIATTLIQQVVQSAKDNLGTEQILLKVAVPNTKAYSLYLKLGFLVYGTEIRALKVEDQYVDEYLMIKLL
;
A
#
# COMPACT_ATOMS: atom_id res chain seq x y z
N MET A 1 -26.04 3.82 -5.91
CA MET A 1 -24.80 3.05 -6.04
C MET A 1 -23.66 4.00 -5.69
N ASP A 2 -22.95 3.76 -4.57
CA ASP A 2 -21.87 4.66 -4.13
C ASP A 2 -20.86 4.81 -5.26
N LYS A 3 -20.50 6.01 -5.63
CA LYS A 3 -19.55 6.29 -6.70
C LYS A 3 -18.18 6.55 -6.11
N TYR A 4 -17.19 5.74 -6.51
CA TYR A 4 -15.81 5.86 -6.07
C TYR A 4 -14.90 6.28 -7.22
N TYR A 5 -13.91 7.11 -6.90
CA TYR A 5 -12.90 7.58 -7.85
C TYR A 5 -11.54 7.09 -7.40
N TYR A 6 -10.68 6.75 -8.38
CA TYR A 6 -9.33 6.25 -8.11
C TYR A 6 -8.35 7.08 -8.92
N ARG A 7 -7.37 7.66 -8.24
CA ARG A 7 -6.29 8.38 -8.90
C ARG A 7 -5.02 8.36 -8.04
N PRO A 8 -3.82 8.52 -8.66
CA PRO A 8 -2.61 8.83 -7.89
C PRO A 8 -2.81 10.09 -7.04
N LEU A 9 -2.12 10.13 -5.89
CA LEU A 9 -2.06 11.33 -5.07
C LEU A 9 -1.23 12.42 -5.76
N GLU A 10 -1.60 13.66 -5.54
CA GLU A 10 -0.95 14.87 -6.01
C GLU A 10 -0.53 15.73 -4.82
N GLU A 11 0.24 16.82 -5.03
CA GLU A 11 0.76 17.67 -3.95
C GLU A 11 -0.35 18.19 -3.02
N GLU A 12 -1.50 18.56 -3.59
CA GLU A 12 -2.66 19.10 -2.88
C GLU A 12 -3.32 18.08 -1.95
N ASP A 13 -3.05 16.80 -2.13
CA ASP A 13 -3.62 15.72 -1.31
C ASP A 13 -2.88 15.49 0.00
N PHE A 14 -1.82 16.23 0.31
CA PHE A 14 -0.98 15.99 1.47
C PHE A 14 -1.79 15.91 2.78
N THR A 15 -2.72 16.82 3.00
CA THR A 15 -3.57 16.83 4.20
C THR A 15 -4.47 15.60 4.29
N GLU A 16 -5.11 15.20 3.18
CA GLU A 16 -5.94 13.98 3.13
C GLU A 16 -5.09 12.72 3.33
N TYR A 17 -3.88 12.68 2.76
CA TYR A 17 -2.92 11.62 2.98
C TYR A 17 -2.54 11.49 4.45
N LEU A 18 -2.20 12.59 5.13
CA LEU A 18 -1.84 12.58 6.55
C LEU A 18 -2.95 11.96 7.40
N HIS A 19 -4.19 12.39 7.21
CA HIS A 19 -5.34 11.85 7.95
C HIS A 19 -5.52 10.36 7.70
N LEU A 20 -5.42 9.92 6.44
CA LEU A 20 -5.57 8.52 6.08
C LEU A 20 -4.43 7.65 6.61
N GLN A 21 -3.20 8.17 6.57
CA GLN A 21 -2.01 7.51 7.09
C GLN A 21 -2.06 7.36 8.62
N GLU A 22 -2.44 8.42 9.33
CA GLU A 22 -2.59 8.38 10.80
C GLU A 22 -3.67 7.39 11.22
N GLU A 23 -4.83 7.42 10.55
CA GLU A 23 -5.91 6.47 10.80
C GLU A 23 -5.47 5.02 10.52
N ALA A 24 -4.72 4.81 9.44
CA ALA A 24 -4.20 3.50 9.07
C ALA A 24 -3.22 2.96 10.12
N LEU A 25 -2.31 3.79 10.63
CA LEU A 25 -1.35 3.40 11.67
C LEU A 25 -2.04 3.09 13.01
N GLN A 26 -3.13 3.79 13.35
CA GLN A 26 -3.90 3.51 14.55
C GLN A 26 -4.69 2.20 14.46
N ASN A 27 -5.31 1.95 13.31
CA ASN A 27 -6.23 0.83 13.12
C ASN A 27 -5.54 -0.46 12.65
N SER A 28 -4.35 -0.35 12.07
CA SER A 28 -3.65 -1.46 11.45
C SER A 28 -2.13 -1.24 11.47
N PRO A 29 -1.51 -1.16 12.66
CA PRO A 29 -0.08 -0.87 12.79
C PRO A 29 0.82 -1.88 12.07
N GLU A 30 0.34 -3.10 11.87
CA GLU A 30 1.05 -4.16 11.16
C GLU A 30 1.20 -3.92 9.64
N LEU A 31 0.52 -2.92 9.07
CA LEU A 31 0.64 -2.59 7.64
C LEU A 31 1.88 -1.74 7.33
N PHE A 32 2.47 -1.13 8.33
CA PHE A 32 3.54 -0.16 8.16
C PHE A 32 4.69 -0.55 9.07
N GLY A 33 5.91 -0.47 8.59
CA GLY A 33 7.12 -0.76 9.37
C GLY A 33 7.40 0.26 10.50
N SER A 34 6.47 1.15 10.80
CA SER A 34 6.53 2.13 11.88
C SER A 34 5.24 2.12 12.69
N ASP A 35 5.35 2.34 14.00
CA ASP A 35 4.20 2.52 14.88
C ASP A 35 3.67 3.97 14.84
N TYR A 36 2.45 4.15 15.33
CA TYR A 36 1.79 5.46 15.35
C TYR A 36 2.55 6.51 16.17
N VAL A 37 3.13 6.14 17.29
CA VAL A 37 3.87 7.04 18.19
C VAL A 37 5.12 7.57 17.50
N SER A 38 5.89 6.67 16.89
CA SER A 38 7.08 7.03 16.10
C SER A 38 6.70 7.94 14.92
N TYR A 39 5.61 7.65 14.23
CA TYR A 39 5.13 8.49 13.13
C TYR A 39 4.70 9.88 13.62
N GLN A 40 4.04 9.98 14.78
CA GLN A 40 3.67 11.29 15.35
C GLN A 40 4.89 12.14 15.72
N SER A 41 6.01 11.52 16.09
CA SER A 41 7.25 12.24 16.42
C SER A 41 7.95 12.88 15.23
N ILE A 42 7.58 12.47 14.01
CA ILE A 42 8.12 13.06 12.76
C ILE A 42 7.55 14.47 12.58
N SER A 43 8.41 15.45 12.32
CA SER A 43 7.97 16.81 12.03
C SER A 43 7.11 16.87 10.76
N LEU A 44 6.22 17.87 10.69
CA LEU A 44 5.35 18.03 9.51
C LEU A 44 6.17 18.19 8.22
N LEU A 45 7.27 18.93 8.27
CA LEU A 45 8.19 19.10 7.14
C LEU A 45 8.77 17.76 6.66
N ASN A 46 9.18 16.91 7.59
CA ASN A 46 9.71 15.59 7.23
C ASN A 46 8.61 14.65 6.68
N LYS A 47 7.38 14.75 7.19
CA LYS A 47 6.23 14.01 6.63
C LYS A 47 5.95 14.45 5.19
N GLU A 48 6.02 15.75 4.92
CA GLU A 48 5.85 16.31 3.57
C GLU A 48 6.94 15.81 2.63
N GLN A 49 8.21 15.86 3.03
CA GLN A 49 9.33 15.32 2.25
C GLN A 49 9.21 13.81 1.98
N LEU A 50 8.67 13.04 2.92
CA LEU A 50 8.38 11.63 2.71
C LEU A 50 7.23 11.44 1.71
N PHE A 51 6.20 12.26 1.79
CA PHE A 51 5.07 12.24 0.86
C PHE A 51 5.49 12.59 -0.57
N GLU A 52 6.34 13.60 -0.75
CA GLU A 52 6.86 13.99 -2.07
C GLU A 52 7.54 12.82 -2.82
N GLN A 53 8.16 11.88 -2.10
CA GLN A 53 8.75 10.70 -2.71
C GLN A 53 7.74 9.79 -3.42
N PHE A 54 6.46 9.93 -3.08
CA PHE A 54 5.35 9.14 -3.64
C PHE A 54 4.56 9.89 -4.73
N LEU A 55 5.07 11.03 -5.21
CA LEU A 55 4.44 11.83 -6.27
C LEU A 55 5.06 11.57 -7.66
N ASN A 56 5.77 10.47 -7.82
CA ASN A 56 6.47 10.11 -9.05
C ASN A 56 5.73 8.99 -9.84
N TYR A 57 4.52 9.29 -10.28
CA TYR A 57 3.77 8.36 -11.14
C TYR A 57 4.45 8.22 -12.53
N PRO A 58 4.58 7.03 -13.10
CA PRO A 58 4.12 5.72 -12.63
C PRO A 58 5.18 4.91 -11.84
N TYR A 59 6.27 5.51 -11.39
CA TYR A 59 7.43 4.81 -10.82
C TYR A 59 7.34 4.55 -9.31
N ASN A 60 6.93 5.56 -8.55
CA ASN A 60 6.77 5.50 -7.11
C ASN A 60 5.61 6.40 -6.69
N PHE A 61 4.49 5.81 -6.33
CA PHE A 61 3.27 6.58 -6.10
C PHE A 61 2.34 5.91 -5.09
N LEU A 62 1.42 6.70 -4.57
CA LEU A 62 0.24 6.25 -3.84
C LEU A 62 -0.99 6.41 -4.72
N LEU A 63 -1.73 5.32 -4.94
CA LEU A 63 -3.06 5.36 -5.54
C LEU A 63 -4.10 5.45 -4.43
N ALA A 64 -4.97 6.43 -4.48
CA ALA A 64 -6.06 6.59 -3.52
C ALA A 64 -7.44 6.37 -4.15
N CYS A 65 -8.36 5.93 -3.30
CA CYS A 65 -9.78 5.86 -3.58
C CYS A 65 -10.48 7.00 -2.85
N TYR A 66 -11.34 7.73 -3.56
CA TYR A 66 -12.12 8.85 -3.04
C TYR A 66 -13.61 8.55 -3.11
N ASN A 67 -14.36 9.03 -2.13
CA ASN A 67 -15.83 9.01 -2.15
C ASN A 67 -16.42 10.23 -2.91
N GLU A 68 -17.74 10.32 -2.99
CA GLU A 68 -18.46 11.40 -3.67
C GLU A 68 -18.21 12.80 -3.06
N GLN A 69 -17.78 12.88 -1.80
CA GLN A 69 -17.40 14.11 -1.11
C GLN A 69 -15.92 14.46 -1.30
N ASN A 70 -15.23 13.78 -2.22
CA ASN A 70 -13.79 13.91 -2.49
C ASN A 70 -12.90 13.68 -1.26
N LYS A 71 -13.32 12.77 -0.36
CA LYS A 71 -12.53 12.34 0.80
C LYS A 71 -11.82 11.04 0.48
N ALA A 72 -10.52 10.96 0.80
CA ALA A 72 -9.75 9.75 0.65
C ALA A 72 -10.22 8.69 1.66
N ILE A 73 -10.60 7.51 1.15
CA ILE A 73 -11.19 6.41 1.92
C ILE A 73 -10.39 5.12 1.85
N GLY A 74 -9.37 5.09 1.03
CA GLY A 74 -8.43 3.97 0.92
C GLY A 74 -7.24 4.34 0.07
N MET A 75 -6.14 3.61 0.23
CA MET A 75 -4.89 3.82 -0.51
C MET A 75 -4.10 2.54 -0.67
N ILE A 76 -3.17 2.56 -1.63
CA ILE A 76 -2.14 1.55 -1.83
C ILE A 76 -0.88 2.22 -2.38
N GLY A 77 0.28 1.82 -1.88
CA GLY A 77 1.58 2.27 -2.39
C GLY A 77 2.14 1.34 -3.46
N PHE A 78 2.86 1.93 -4.40
CA PHE A 78 3.60 1.24 -5.46
C PHE A 78 5.01 1.80 -5.57
N SER A 79 5.99 0.91 -5.71
CA SER A 79 7.40 1.27 -5.92
C SER A 79 8.02 0.36 -6.97
N SER A 80 8.39 0.94 -8.13
CA SER A 80 9.13 0.21 -9.16
C SER A 80 10.62 0.08 -8.79
N LYS A 81 11.28 -0.92 -9.35
CA LYS A 81 12.73 -1.11 -9.24
C LYS A 81 13.44 -0.75 -10.54
N LYS A 82 12.84 0.10 -11.38
CA LYS A 82 13.28 0.37 -12.73
C LYS A 82 14.70 0.94 -12.82
N ASP A 83 15.15 1.67 -11.80
CA ASP A 83 16.49 2.25 -11.72
C ASP A 83 17.60 1.21 -11.45
N LYS A 84 17.23 -0.03 -11.13
CA LYS A 84 18.16 -1.12 -10.81
C LYS A 84 18.18 -2.14 -11.94
N SER A 85 19.22 -2.13 -12.76
CA SER A 85 19.31 -2.87 -14.03
C SER A 85 18.92 -4.36 -13.97
N HIS A 86 19.35 -5.09 -12.92
CA HIS A 86 19.08 -6.53 -12.82
C HIS A 86 17.71 -6.89 -12.21
N ILE A 87 17.01 -5.94 -11.62
CA ILE A 87 15.70 -6.16 -10.98
C ILE A 87 14.62 -5.20 -11.48
N ARG A 88 14.88 -4.49 -12.57
CA ARG A 88 13.97 -3.48 -13.16
C ARG A 88 12.60 -4.02 -13.58
N HIS A 89 12.50 -5.35 -13.76
CA HIS A 89 11.26 -6.06 -14.08
C HIS A 89 10.35 -6.25 -12.87
N LYS A 90 10.78 -5.83 -11.68
CA LYS A 90 10.08 -6.02 -10.41
C LYS A 90 9.50 -4.72 -9.88
N ALA A 91 8.45 -4.84 -9.10
CA ALA A 91 7.89 -3.77 -8.29
C ALA A 91 7.38 -4.30 -6.96
N ASP A 92 7.22 -3.43 -5.99
CA ASP A 92 6.58 -3.72 -4.71
C ASP A 92 5.26 -2.96 -4.59
N ILE A 93 4.26 -3.58 -3.98
CA ILE A 93 3.08 -2.91 -3.47
C ILE A 93 3.07 -3.02 -1.94
N TRP A 94 2.58 -1.95 -1.29
CA TRP A 94 2.62 -1.82 0.16
C TRP A 94 1.53 -0.89 0.67
N GLY A 95 1.30 -0.83 1.98
CA GLY A 95 0.44 0.16 2.61
C GLY A 95 -1.03 0.13 2.15
N LEU A 96 -1.54 -1.04 1.74
CA LEU A 96 -2.95 -1.18 1.39
C LEU A 96 -3.83 -0.94 2.61
N TYR A 97 -4.61 0.12 2.58
CA TYR A 97 -5.56 0.45 3.63
C TYR A 97 -6.90 0.88 3.05
N VAL A 98 -7.99 0.48 3.70
CA VAL A 98 -9.34 0.97 3.42
C VAL A 98 -10.02 1.22 4.76
N LYS A 99 -10.61 2.41 4.92
CA LYS A 99 -11.34 2.80 6.13
C LYS A 99 -12.39 1.74 6.50
N PRO A 100 -12.55 1.41 7.79
CA PRO A 100 -13.41 0.31 8.24
C PRO A 100 -14.82 0.35 7.65
N GLU A 101 -15.46 1.53 7.62
CA GLU A 101 -16.82 1.74 7.13
C GLU A 101 -17.00 1.57 5.62
N TYR A 102 -15.88 1.56 4.88
CA TYR A 102 -15.86 1.34 3.41
C TYR A 102 -15.38 -0.05 3.01
N ARG A 103 -15.05 -0.91 3.97
CA ARG A 103 -14.64 -2.29 3.68
C ARG A 103 -15.81 -3.10 3.09
N THR A 104 -15.49 -4.22 2.47
CA THR A 104 -16.44 -5.11 1.75
C THR A 104 -17.10 -4.53 0.48
N LYS A 105 -16.74 -3.32 0.08
CA LYS A 105 -17.20 -2.64 -1.14
C LYS A 105 -16.27 -2.80 -2.34
N ASN A 106 -15.41 -3.82 -2.34
CA ASN A 106 -14.41 -4.14 -3.38
C ASN A 106 -13.32 -3.07 -3.62
N ILE A 107 -13.21 -2.05 -2.76
CA ILE A 107 -12.24 -0.95 -2.93
C ILE A 107 -10.81 -1.48 -2.95
N ALA A 108 -10.43 -2.34 -1.99
CA ALA A 108 -9.09 -2.93 -1.94
C ALA A 108 -8.77 -3.75 -3.20
N THR A 109 -9.73 -4.53 -3.69
CA THR A 109 -9.60 -5.29 -4.95
C THR A 109 -9.30 -4.36 -6.12
N THR A 110 -10.08 -3.28 -6.26
CA THR A 110 -9.92 -2.31 -7.35
C THR A 110 -8.58 -1.58 -7.27
N LEU A 111 -8.16 -1.14 -6.07
CA LEU A 111 -6.85 -0.52 -5.85
C LEU A 111 -5.71 -1.42 -6.33
N ILE A 112 -5.70 -2.69 -5.92
CA ILE A 112 -4.67 -3.65 -6.33
C ILE A 112 -4.70 -3.85 -7.85
N GLN A 113 -5.88 -4.07 -8.44
CA GLN A 113 -6.02 -4.32 -9.88
C GLN A 113 -5.54 -3.14 -10.71
N GLN A 114 -5.86 -1.90 -10.32
CA GLN A 114 -5.42 -0.71 -11.04
C GLN A 114 -3.91 -0.51 -10.96
N VAL A 115 -3.30 -0.74 -9.79
CA VAL A 115 -1.84 -0.67 -9.63
C VAL A 115 -1.15 -1.74 -10.46
N VAL A 116 -1.65 -2.99 -10.44
CA VAL A 116 -1.12 -4.10 -11.25
C VAL A 116 -1.20 -3.78 -12.74
N GLN A 117 -2.34 -3.26 -13.19
CA GLN A 117 -2.55 -2.89 -14.60
C GLN A 117 -1.61 -1.75 -15.01
N SER A 118 -1.52 -0.70 -14.18
CA SER A 118 -0.60 0.44 -14.43
C SER A 118 0.86 -0.02 -14.51
N ALA A 119 1.28 -0.91 -13.61
CA ALA A 119 2.65 -1.45 -13.60
C ALA A 119 2.98 -2.21 -14.89
N LYS A 120 2.02 -3.00 -15.38
CA LYS A 120 2.17 -3.75 -16.63
C LYS A 120 2.22 -2.82 -17.84
N ASP A 121 1.26 -1.93 -17.98
CA ASP A 121 1.07 -1.11 -19.18
C ASP A 121 2.12 0.00 -19.31
N ASN A 122 2.47 0.66 -18.19
CA ASN A 122 3.37 1.81 -18.23
C ASN A 122 4.85 1.44 -18.03
N LEU A 123 5.14 0.34 -17.34
CA LEU A 123 6.51 0.01 -16.95
C LEU A 123 7.01 -1.32 -17.50
N GLY A 124 6.14 -2.14 -18.07
CA GLY A 124 6.48 -3.51 -18.48
C GLY A 124 6.93 -4.35 -17.29
N THR A 125 6.34 -4.11 -16.11
CA THR A 125 6.63 -4.91 -14.91
C THR A 125 6.20 -6.35 -15.13
N GLU A 126 7.05 -7.30 -14.81
CA GLU A 126 6.78 -8.74 -14.98
C GLU A 126 6.43 -9.41 -13.65
N GLN A 127 6.72 -8.74 -12.52
CA GLN A 127 6.62 -9.35 -11.20
C GLN A 127 6.31 -8.29 -10.14
N ILE A 128 5.25 -8.53 -9.37
CA ILE A 128 4.89 -7.70 -8.21
C ILE A 128 5.06 -8.49 -6.92
N LEU A 129 5.70 -7.87 -5.94
CA LEU A 129 6.00 -8.40 -4.62
C LEU A 129 5.19 -7.66 -3.57
N LEU A 130 4.83 -8.35 -2.52
CA LEU A 130 4.27 -7.75 -1.30
C LEU A 130 4.63 -8.58 -0.07
N LYS A 131 4.46 -7.97 1.11
CA LYS A 131 4.51 -8.65 2.39
C LYS A 131 3.15 -8.52 3.09
N VAL A 132 2.77 -9.53 3.85
CA VAL A 132 1.55 -9.50 4.66
C VAL A 132 1.80 -10.22 5.98
N ALA A 133 1.45 -9.56 7.09
CA ALA A 133 1.56 -10.15 8.42
C ALA A 133 0.70 -11.43 8.50
N VAL A 134 1.30 -12.50 9.01
CA VAL A 134 0.63 -13.83 9.12
C VAL A 134 -0.74 -13.76 9.79
N PRO A 135 -0.95 -12.96 10.88
CA PRO A 135 -2.27 -12.81 11.49
C PRO A 135 -3.30 -12.08 10.62
N ASN A 136 -2.89 -11.35 9.57
CA ASN A 136 -3.80 -10.61 8.70
C ASN A 136 -4.43 -11.51 7.63
N THR A 137 -5.25 -12.46 8.08
CA THR A 137 -5.88 -13.48 7.23
C THR A 137 -6.80 -12.90 6.15
N LYS A 138 -7.39 -11.72 6.41
CA LYS A 138 -8.28 -11.04 5.44
C LYS A 138 -7.49 -10.53 4.23
N ALA A 139 -6.38 -9.83 4.46
CA ALA A 139 -5.51 -9.36 3.39
C ALA A 139 -4.85 -10.53 2.67
N TYR A 140 -4.35 -11.52 3.39
CA TYR A 140 -3.79 -12.76 2.82
C TYR A 140 -4.76 -13.44 1.86
N SER A 141 -6.02 -13.66 2.28
CA SER A 141 -7.04 -14.27 1.44
C SER A 141 -7.38 -13.44 0.20
N LEU A 142 -7.37 -12.11 0.33
CA LEU A 142 -7.57 -11.20 -0.79
C LEU A 142 -6.44 -11.33 -1.82
N TYR A 143 -5.20 -11.33 -1.38
CA TYR A 143 -4.04 -11.47 -2.27
C TYR A 143 -4.04 -12.82 -2.99
N LEU A 144 -4.35 -13.93 -2.30
CA LEU A 144 -4.51 -15.23 -2.95
C LEU A 144 -5.58 -15.21 -4.05
N LYS A 145 -6.76 -14.62 -3.79
CA LYS A 145 -7.83 -14.48 -4.79
C LYS A 145 -7.40 -13.65 -6.00
N LEU A 146 -6.48 -12.72 -5.82
CA LEU A 146 -5.95 -11.88 -6.90
C LEU A 146 -4.73 -12.51 -7.60
N GLY A 147 -4.40 -13.76 -7.28
CA GLY A 147 -3.37 -14.53 -7.95
C GLY A 147 -1.95 -14.31 -7.43
N PHE A 148 -1.80 -13.74 -6.22
CA PHE A 148 -0.52 -13.76 -5.52
C PHE A 148 -0.28 -15.13 -4.89
N LEU A 149 0.98 -15.57 -4.88
CA LEU A 149 1.43 -16.82 -4.30
C LEU A 149 2.45 -16.56 -3.20
N VAL A 150 2.43 -17.35 -2.14
CA VAL A 150 3.48 -17.30 -1.10
C VAL A 150 4.74 -17.95 -1.66
N TYR A 151 5.87 -17.26 -1.59
CA TYR A 151 7.17 -17.80 -1.98
C TYR A 151 8.15 -17.91 -0.80
N GLY A 152 7.78 -17.41 0.37
CA GLY A 152 8.57 -17.49 1.59
C GLY A 152 7.85 -16.91 2.79
N THR A 153 8.49 -17.08 3.97
CA THR A 153 8.04 -16.46 5.23
C THR A 153 9.24 -15.79 5.88
N GLU A 154 9.12 -14.52 6.21
CA GLU A 154 10.10 -13.78 7.00
C GLU A 154 9.75 -13.97 8.48
N ILE A 155 10.58 -14.74 9.17
CA ILE A 155 10.38 -15.03 10.60
C ILE A 155 10.78 -13.79 11.41
N ARG A 156 9.93 -13.39 12.37
CA ARG A 156 10.13 -12.19 13.20
C ARG A 156 10.33 -10.91 12.38
N ALA A 157 9.57 -10.78 11.30
CA ALA A 157 9.64 -9.65 10.38
C ALA A 157 9.32 -8.31 11.06
N LEU A 158 8.34 -8.32 11.97
CA LEU A 158 7.95 -7.14 12.74
C LEU A 158 8.08 -7.43 14.23
N LYS A 159 8.35 -6.41 15.02
CA LYS A 159 8.22 -6.42 16.47
C LYS A 159 7.20 -5.37 16.88
N VAL A 160 6.01 -5.83 17.28
CA VAL A 160 4.93 -4.97 17.77
C VAL A 160 4.90 -5.12 19.29
N GLU A 161 5.22 -4.04 20.00
CA GLU A 161 5.46 -4.09 21.45
C GLU A 161 6.55 -5.14 21.78
N ASP A 162 6.23 -6.17 22.54
CA ASP A 162 7.16 -7.25 22.89
C ASP A 162 6.90 -8.56 22.11
N GLN A 163 6.02 -8.53 21.11
CA GLN A 163 5.70 -9.70 20.31
C GLN A 163 6.29 -9.62 18.91
N TYR A 164 6.84 -10.73 18.45
CA TYR A 164 7.30 -10.86 17.07
C TYR A 164 6.15 -11.33 16.17
N VAL A 165 6.08 -10.75 14.98
CA VAL A 165 5.11 -11.11 13.96
C VAL A 165 5.86 -11.53 12.71
N ASP A 166 5.52 -12.69 12.17
CA ASP A 166 6.05 -13.17 10.90
C ASP A 166 5.26 -12.57 9.73
N GLU A 167 5.90 -12.46 8.56
CA GLU A 167 5.26 -12.01 7.33
C GLU A 167 5.37 -13.06 6.23
N TYR A 168 4.28 -13.30 5.51
CA TYR A 168 4.34 -13.99 4.24
C TYR A 168 4.91 -13.06 3.17
N LEU A 169 5.88 -13.58 2.43
CA LEU A 169 6.43 -12.95 1.23
C LEU A 169 5.62 -13.48 0.03
N MET A 170 4.91 -12.57 -0.64
CA MET A 170 4.02 -12.96 -1.73
C MET A 170 4.45 -12.35 -3.06
N ILE A 171 4.17 -13.05 -4.14
CA ILE A 171 4.56 -12.70 -5.51
C ILE A 171 3.38 -12.90 -6.46
N LYS A 172 3.24 -12.01 -7.43
CA LYS A 172 2.40 -12.18 -8.61
C LYS A 172 3.24 -12.00 -9.87
N LEU A 173 3.22 -12.99 -10.75
CA LEU A 173 3.77 -12.88 -12.11
C LEU A 173 2.68 -12.28 -13.03
N LEU A 174 3.08 -11.36 -13.93
CA LEU A 174 2.18 -10.60 -14.79
C LEU A 174 2.20 -11.06 -16.25
#